data_615014b1dabd644096e197c4d064a2d1
#
_entry.id   615014b1dabd644096e197c4d064a2d1
#
_cell.length_a   1.000
_cell.length_b   1.000
_cell.length_c   1.000
_cell.angle_alpha   90.00
_cell.angle_beta   90.00
_cell.angle_gamma   90.00
#
_symmetry.space_group_name_H-M   'P 1'
#
loop_
_entity.id
_entity.type
_entity.pdbx_description
1 polymer ?
#
loop_
_entity_poly.entity_id
_entity_poly.type
_entity_poly.pdbx_seq_one_letter_code
_entity_poly.pdbx_strand_id
1 'polypeptide(L)'
;MTPIEVNNKLPTLTKSKYLTQLQAEDNVKNNKCKYLVKNRNYVAPMELSTKDDLKYGAKGIDEWVKLDGGNDYVLKNYKWVTVDYNGGTQLHIDFDTMLCE
;
A
#
# COMPACT_ATOMS: atom_id res chain seq x y z
N MET A 1 -15.83 4.59 2.23
CA MET A 1 -15.30 3.26 1.91
C MET A 1 -14.84 2.58 3.18
N THR A 2 -15.16 1.30 3.35
CA THR A 2 -14.84 0.56 4.57
C THR A 2 -13.40 0.01 4.51
N PRO A 3 -12.81 -0.35 5.66
CA PRO A 3 -11.51 -1.03 5.69
C PRO A 3 -11.45 -2.28 4.82
N ILE A 4 -12.52 -3.06 4.79
CA ILE A 4 -12.60 -4.28 3.99
C ILE A 4 -12.50 -3.95 2.50
N GLU A 5 -13.14 -2.89 2.05
CA GLU A 5 -13.11 -2.46 0.65
C GLU A 5 -11.70 -2.04 0.22
N VAL A 6 -10.96 -1.33 1.09
CA VAL A 6 -9.58 -0.96 0.79
C VAL A 6 -8.71 -2.21 0.66
N ASN A 7 -8.79 -3.12 1.63
CA ASN A 7 -8.00 -4.34 1.63
C ASN A 7 -8.32 -5.23 0.43
N ASN A 8 -9.55 -5.19 -0.09
CA ASN A 8 -9.94 -6.00 -1.24
C ASN A 8 -9.63 -5.32 -2.58
N LYS A 9 -9.76 -4.00 -2.66
CA LYS A 9 -9.62 -3.27 -3.93
C LYS A 9 -8.20 -2.79 -4.20
N LEU A 10 -7.50 -2.28 -3.21
CA LEU A 10 -6.16 -1.76 -3.39
C LEU A 10 -5.20 -2.80 -3.98
N PRO A 11 -5.18 -4.05 -3.48
CA PRO A 11 -4.31 -5.08 -4.04
C PRO A 11 -4.59 -5.42 -5.51
N THR A 12 -5.81 -5.21 -5.99
CA THR A 12 -6.16 -5.47 -7.40
C THR A 12 -5.61 -4.41 -8.34
N LEU A 13 -5.23 -3.25 -7.80
CA LEU A 13 -4.72 -2.12 -8.58
C LEU A 13 -3.21 -2.05 -8.59
N THR A 14 -2.53 -2.75 -7.68
CA THR A 14 -1.06 -2.77 -7.65
C THR A 14 -0.51 -3.83 -8.60
N LYS A 15 0.67 -3.54 -9.16
CA LYS A 15 1.44 -4.54 -9.92
C LYS A 15 2.27 -5.39 -8.98
N SER A 16 2.72 -4.82 -7.87
CA SER A 16 3.41 -5.54 -6.81
C SER A 16 2.45 -6.48 -6.11
N LYS A 17 2.98 -7.60 -5.62
CA LYS A 17 2.16 -8.61 -4.96
C LYS A 17 1.88 -8.22 -3.51
N TYR A 18 0.61 -8.25 -3.15
CA TYR A 18 0.16 -8.01 -1.79
C TYR A 18 0.37 -9.24 -0.92
N LEU A 19 0.92 -9.04 0.27
CA LEU A 19 1.03 -10.07 1.30
C LEU A 19 0.30 -9.58 2.55
N THR A 20 -0.41 -10.48 3.23
CA THR A 20 -0.88 -10.19 4.58
C THR A 20 0.31 -10.18 5.53
N GLN A 21 0.14 -9.57 6.70
CA GLN A 21 1.20 -9.54 7.70
C GLN A 21 1.66 -10.97 8.05
N LEU A 22 0.71 -11.88 8.19
CA LEU A 22 1.00 -13.28 8.52
C LEU A 22 1.78 -13.99 7.41
N GLN A 23 1.35 -13.80 6.16
CA GLN A 23 2.06 -14.36 5.01
C GLN A 23 3.48 -13.84 4.91
N ALA A 24 3.68 -12.53 5.14
CA ALA A 24 5.00 -11.91 5.11
C ALA A 24 5.90 -12.50 6.19
N GLU A 25 5.40 -12.62 7.41
CA GLU A 25 6.17 -13.19 8.53
C GLU A 25 6.58 -14.64 8.26
N ASP A 26 5.64 -15.46 7.75
CA ASP A 26 5.93 -16.85 7.41
C ASP A 26 6.96 -16.96 6.30
N ASN A 27 6.86 -16.13 5.27
CA ASN A 27 7.79 -16.15 4.14
C ASN A 27 9.18 -15.67 4.53
N VAL A 28 9.28 -14.72 5.46
CA VAL A 28 10.57 -14.29 6.00
C VAL A 28 11.18 -15.41 6.83
N LYS A 29 10.37 -16.06 7.69
CA LYS A 29 10.83 -17.18 8.51
C LYS A 29 11.37 -18.33 7.66
N ASN A 30 10.74 -18.57 6.50
CA ASN A 30 11.12 -19.65 5.59
C ASN A 30 12.16 -19.23 4.54
N ASN A 31 12.76 -18.05 4.69
CA ASN A 31 13.78 -17.50 3.79
C ASN A 31 13.30 -17.30 2.33
N LYS A 32 12.00 -17.14 2.14
CA LYS A 32 11.42 -16.87 0.82
C LYS A 32 11.30 -15.38 0.54
N CYS A 33 11.20 -14.57 1.57
CA CYS A 33 11.09 -13.11 1.47
C CYS A 33 11.99 -12.43 2.46
N LYS A 34 12.34 -11.18 2.17
CA LYS A 34 13.00 -10.30 3.13
C LYS A 34 12.37 -8.92 3.11
N TYR A 35 12.34 -8.26 4.26
CA TYR A 35 11.94 -6.86 4.32
C TYR A 35 13.05 -6.00 3.74
N LEU A 36 12.67 -5.04 2.89
CA LEU A 36 13.59 -4.06 2.33
C LEU A 36 13.53 -2.78 3.15
N VAL A 37 12.35 -2.17 3.24
CA VAL A 37 12.11 -0.98 4.05
C VAL A 37 10.80 -1.18 4.79
N LYS A 38 10.81 -0.94 6.10
CA LYS A 38 9.61 -0.98 6.93
C LYS A 38 9.06 0.41 7.14
N ASN A 39 7.75 0.49 7.24
CA ASN A 39 7.02 1.71 7.57
C ASN A 39 7.22 2.83 6.54
N ARG A 40 7.15 2.49 5.26
CA ARG A 40 7.02 3.50 4.22
C ARG A 40 5.68 4.19 4.40
N ASN A 41 5.68 5.50 4.26
CA ASN A 41 4.47 6.30 4.26
C ASN A 41 4.31 6.96 2.89
N TYR A 42 3.15 6.79 2.29
CA TYR A 42 2.80 7.46 1.04
C TYR A 42 1.52 8.25 1.23
N VAL A 43 1.54 9.51 0.83
CA VAL A 43 0.37 10.37 0.83
C VAL A 43 -0.02 10.60 -0.62
N ALA A 44 -1.16 10.05 -1.03
CA ALA A 44 -1.66 10.23 -2.38
C ALA A 44 -2.05 11.69 -2.61
N PRO A 45 -1.96 12.21 -3.86
CA PRO A 45 -2.46 13.53 -4.17
C PRO A 45 -3.94 13.66 -3.80
N MET A 46 -4.37 14.87 -3.45
CA MET A 46 -5.77 15.12 -3.12
C MET A 46 -6.67 14.83 -4.31
N GLU A 47 -7.67 14.00 -4.09
CA GLU A 47 -8.66 13.65 -5.11
C GLU A 47 -10.06 13.77 -4.55
N LEU A 48 -11.05 13.95 -5.43
CA LEU A 48 -12.44 14.08 -5.05
C LEU A 48 -13.19 12.75 -5.03
N SER A 49 -12.61 11.70 -5.60
CA SER A 49 -13.24 10.38 -5.62
C SER A 49 -12.36 9.34 -4.91
N THR A 50 -13.01 8.43 -4.20
CA THR A 50 -12.34 7.33 -3.53
C THR A 50 -11.62 6.40 -4.52
N LYS A 51 -12.21 6.22 -5.70
CA LYS A 51 -11.63 5.40 -6.76
C LYS A 51 -10.27 5.94 -7.21
N ASP A 52 -10.17 7.27 -7.37
CA ASP A 52 -8.92 7.90 -7.78
C ASP A 52 -7.89 7.87 -6.65
N ASP A 53 -8.33 8.05 -5.40
CA ASP A 53 -7.44 7.91 -4.24
C ASP A 53 -6.78 6.53 -4.21
N LEU A 54 -7.56 5.47 -4.45
CA LEU A 54 -7.03 4.10 -4.49
C LEU A 54 -6.07 3.89 -5.65
N LYS A 55 -6.39 4.44 -6.81
CA LYS A 55 -5.53 4.35 -8.00
C LYS A 55 -4.17 4.98 -7.75
N TYR A 56 -4.14 6.19 -7.19
CA TYR A 56 -2.89 6.88 -6.88
C TYR A 56 -2.15 6.22 -5.73
N GLY A 57 -2.87 5.70 -4.74
CA GLY A 57 -2.26 4.93 -3.66
C GLY A 57 -1.54 3.68 -4.16
N ALA A 58 -2.18 2.93 -5.04
CA ALA A 58 -1.58 1.74 -5.66
C ALA A 58 -0.33 2.09 -6.46
N LYS A 59 -0.40 3.17 -7.23
CA LYS A 59 0.74 3.65 -8.01
C LYS A 59 1.92 4.03 -7.11
N GLY A 60 1.63 4.71 -5.99
CA GLY A 60 2.65 5.10 -5.02
C GLY A 60 3.33 3.89 -4.39
N ILE A 61 2.56 2.87 -4.02
CA ILE A 61 3.11 1.61 -3.50
C ILE A 61 4.07 0.98 -4.52
N ASP A 62 3.63 0.86 -5.78
CA ASP A 62 4.43 0.24 -6.83
C ASP A 62 5.73 1.01 -7.09
N GLU A 63 5.69 2.34 -7.07
CA GLU A 63 6.89 3.16 -7.24
C GLU A 63 7.89 2.93 -6.12
N TRP A 64 7.43 2.88 -4.86
CA TRP A 64 8.31 2.63 -3.73
C TRP A 64 8.88 1.21 -3.73
N VAL A 65 8.06 0.21 -4.04
CA VAL A 65 8.52 -1.17 -4.15
C VAL A 65 9.64 -1.26 -5.20
N LYS A 66 9.43 -0.64 -6.35
CA LYS A 66 10.44 -0.63 -7.42
C LYS A 66 11.72 0.08 -7.00
N LEU A 67 11.61 1.25 -6.36
CA LEU A 67 12.76 2.01 -5.90
C LEU A 67 13.56 1.25 -4.84
N ASP A 68 12.89 0.50 -3.99
CA ASP A 68 13.55 -0.30 -2.95
C ASP A 68 14.12 -1.62 -3.50
N GLY A 69 13.86 -1.93 -4.77
CA GLY A 69 14.36 -3.17 -5.39
C GLY A 69 13.52 -4.40 -5.07
N GLY A 70 12.25 -4.20 -4.72
CA GLY A 70 11.36 -5.28 -4.30
C GLY A 70 10.37 -5.72 -5.35
N ASN A 71 9.48 -6.60 -4.96
CA ASN A 71 8.40 -7.12 -5.80
C ASN A 71 7.10 -7.33 -5.03
N ASP A 72 7.14 -7.24 -3.72
CA ASP A 72 5.99 -7.50 -2.83
C ASP A 72 5.88 -6.40 -1.79
N TYR A 73 4.71 -6.28 -1.16
CA TYR A 73 4.48 -5.33 -0.08
C TYR A 73 3.48 -5.86 0.94
N VAL A 74 3.56 -5.30 2.14
CA VAL A 74 2.60 -5.55 3.22
C VAL A 74 1.92 -4.23 3.56
N LEU A 75 0.60 -4.18 3.50
CA LEU A 75 -0.17 -3.01 3.90
C LEU A 75 -0.29 -2.99 5.42
N LYS A 76 0.22 -1.93 6.06
CA LYS A 76 0.24 -1.83 7.53
C LYS A 76 -0.94 -1.03 8.04
N ASN A 77 -1.20 0.11 7.43
CA ASN A 77 -2.24 1.02 7.87
C ASN A 77 -2.63 1.95 6.73
N TYR A 78 -3.81 2.52 6.84
CA TYR A 78 -4.28 3.53 5.89
C TYR A 78 -5.34 4.38 6.56
N LYS A 79 -5.48 5.61 6.08
CA LYS A 79 -6.54 6.52 6.51
C LYS A 79 -6.83 7.54 5.42
N TRP A 80 -8.06 8.03 5.38
CA TRP A 80 -8.43 9.18 4.57
C TRP A 80 -8.45 10.41 5.44
N VAL A 81 -7.85 11.49 4.94
CA VAL A 81 -7.82 12.79 5.61
C VAL A 81 -8.56 13.78 4.74
N THR A 82 -9.56 14.46 5.29
CA THR A 82 -10.25 15.55 4.62
C THR A 82 -9.36 16.78 4.66
N VAL A 83 -9.00 17.33 3.47
CA VAL A 83 -8.06 18.45 3.38
C VAL A 83 -8.74 19.77 3.04
N ASP A 84 -10.01 19.77 2.65
CA ASP A 84 -10.81 20.96 2.48
C ASP A 84 -12.31 20.68 2.70
N TYR A 85 -13.13 21.75 2.78
CA TYR A 85 -14.57 21.58 3.01
C TYR A 85 -15.37 21.28 1.74
N ASN A 86 -14.72 21.17 0.60
CA ASN A 86 -15.38 20.74 -0.64
C ASN A 86 -15.35 19.24 -0.81
N GLY A 87 -14.87 18.50 0.22
CA GLY A 87 -14.84 17.05 0.20
C GLY A 87 -13.59 16.45 -0.38
N GLY A 88 -12.56 17.27 -0.63
CA GLY A 88 -11.27 16.73 -1.09
C GLY A 88 -10.61 15.88 -0.03
N THR A 89 -10.12 14.70 -0.41
CA THR A 89 -9.49 13.77 0.51
C THR A 89 -8.12 13.35 0.04
N GLN A 90 -7.27 12.98 1.00
CA GLN A 90 -5.98 12.35 0.73
C GLN A 90 -5.95 10.99 1.40
N LEU A 91 -5.48 9.99 0.68
CA LEU A 91 -5.24 8.66 1.22
C LEU A 91 -3.81 8.58 1.73
N HIS A 92 -3.66 8.30 3.02
CA HIS A 92 -2.37 8.05 3.66
C HIS A 92 -2.21 6.55 3.83
N ILE A 93 -1.10 6.01 3.36
CA ILE A 93 -0.83 4.57 3.40
C ILE A 93 0.51 4.31 4.06
N ASP A 94 0.53 3.40 5.03
CA ASP A 94 1.76 2.88 5.62
C ASP A 94 1.93 1.43 5.17
N PHE A 95 3.12 1.11 4.67
CA PHE A 95 3.39 -0.22 4.13
C PHE A 95 4.87 -0.58 4.25
N ASP A 96 5.14 -1.87 4.17
CA ASP A 96 6.50 -2.39 4.12
C ASP A 96 6.79 -2.88 2.70
N THR A 97 7.98 -2.59 2.19
CA THR A 97 8.41 -3.15 0.90
C THR A 97 9.22 -4.41 1.13
N MET A 98 9.06 -5.39 0.24
CA MET A 98 9.65 -6.71 0.40
C MET A 98 10.22 -7.22 -0.92
N LEU A 99 11.21 -8.10 -0.80
CA LEU A 99 11.72 -8.87 -1.93
C LEU A 99 11.47 -10.35 -1.64
N CYS A 100 10.72 -10.98 -2.52
CA CYS A 100 10.34 -12.39 -2.42
C CYS A 100 10.81 -13.16 -3.65
N GLU A 101 11.17 -14.40 -3.40
CA GLU A 101 11.53 -15.33 -4.46
C GLU A 101 10.30 -15.94 -5.14
#